data_1023fa9f314b022bc16ab8fda7211aae
#
_entry.id   1023fa9f314b022bc16ab8fda7211aae
#
_cell.length_a   1.000
_cell.length_b   1.000
_cell.length_c   1.000
_cell.angle_alpha   90.00
_cell.angle_beta   90.00
_cell.angle_gamma   90.00
#
_symmetry.space_group_name_H-M   'P 1'
#
loop_
_entity.id
_entity.type
_entity.pdbx_description
1 polymer ?
#
loop_
_entity_poly.entity_id
_entity_poly.type
_entity_poly.pdbx_seq_one_letter_code
_entity_poly.pdbx_strand_id
1 'polypeptide(L)'
;KTGMLGSSELVELVAATIDKYDLHNVVIDPVMVCKGCDLILVPDAAESIKKLLMPRCDIITPNTVEAAYLADMPEVTTVEQIKEAAEKIVAAGAKSVVIKGGERLSDNSAIDIFYDGKEFVEMAVPKIYPSYNHGAGCTFSAAITAGLANGLSMKEAVLQAKKFVTAALKHGFAINNIVGCTNH
;
A
#
# COMPACT_ATOMS: atom_id res chain seq x y z
N LYS A 1 -5.22 -7.78 8.33
CA LYS A 1 -5.06 -7.02 7.08
C LYS A 1 -6.40 -6.77 6.42
N THR A 2 -6.60 -5.58 5.89
CA THR A 2 -7.72 -5.27 4.98
C THR A 2 -7.25 -5.20 3.53
N GLY A 3 -8.15 -5.51 2.59
CA GLY A 3 -8.04 -5.18 1.18
C GLY A 3 -9.16 -4.22 0.80
N MET A 4 -9.73 -4.39 -0.42
CA MET A 4 -10.83 -3.56 -0.89
C MET A 4 -12.04 -3.66 0.06
N LEU A 5 -12.50 -2.51 0.53
CA LEU A 5 -13.73 -2.33 1.30
C LEU A 5 -14.71 -1.51 0.45
N GLY A 6 -15.79 -2.16 0.03
CA GLY A 6 -16.71 -1.61 -0.98
C GLY A 6 -17.76 -0.63 -0.45
N SER A 7 -17.78 -0.33 0.86
CA SER A 7 -18.71 0.63 1.44
C SER A 7 -18.23 1.21 2.75
N SER A 8 -18.76 2.35 3.15
CA SER A 8 -18.47 2.99 4.45
C SER A 8 -18.87 2.12 5.63
N GLU A 9 -19.97 1.38 5.55
CA GLU A 9 -20.43 0.49 6.62
C GLU A 9 -19.43 -0.65 6.90
N LEU A 10 -18.79 -1.19 5.84
CA LEU A 10 -17.73 -2.18 6.01
C LEU A 10 -16.48 -1.57 6.65
N VAL A 11 -16.15 -0.33 6.31
CA VAL A 11 -15.05 0.40 6.94
C VAL A 11 -15.32 0.64 8.42
N GLU A 12 -16.54 1.08 8.78
CA GLU A 12 -16.98 1.26 10.16
C GLU A 12 -16.93 -0.04 10.96
N LEU A 13 -17.41 -1.14 10.37
CA LEU A 13 -17.36 -2.46 10.99
C LEU A 13 -15.92 -2.90 11.28
N VAL A 14 -15.00 -2.67 10.33
CA VAL A 14 -13.57 -2.99 10.52
C VAL A 14 -12.99 -2.12 11.65
N ALA A 15 -13.26 -0.80 11.65
CA ALA A 15 -12.77 0.10 12.70
C ALA A 15 -13.27 -0.33 14.09
N ALA A 16 -14.57 -0.60 14.21
CA ALA A 16 -15.16 -1.09 15.45
C ALA A 16 -14.57 -2.45 15.89
N THR A 17 -14.23 -3.31 14.93
CA THR A 17 -13.62 -4.62 15.22
C THR A 17 -12.19 -4.45 15.74
N ILE A 18 -11.41 -3.55 15.14
CA ILE A 18 -10.05 -3.23 15.61
C ILE A 18 -10.11 -2.74 17.06
N ASP A 19 -11.00 -1.80 17.36
CA ASP A 19 -11.16 -1.23 18.69
C ASP A 19 -11.66 -2.28 19.71
N LYS A 20 -12.69 -3.06 19.33
CA LYS A 20 -13.31 -4.06 20.21
C LYS A 20 -12.35 -5.16 20.67
N TYR A 21 -11.47 -5.59 19.79
CA TYR A 21 -10.54 -6.70 20.06
C TYR A 21 -9.11 -6.23 20.34
N ASP A 22 -8.89 -4.92 20.44
CA ASP A 22 -7.56 -4.31 20.65
C ASP A 22 -6.51 -4.91 19.69
N LEU A 23 -6.82 -4.90 18.40
CA LEU A 23 -5.98 -5.56 17.40
C LEU A 23 -4.68 -4.80 17.17
N HIS A 24 -3.59 -5.54 17.11
CA HIS A 24 -2.24 -5.05 16.82
C HIS A 24 -1.72 -5.60 15.49
N ASN A 25 -0.67 -4.98 14.95
CA ASN A 25 -0.11 -5.33 13.65
C ASN A 25 -1.14 -5.17 12.51
N VAL A 26 -1.96 -4.11 12.61
CA VAL A 26 -3.02 -3.82 11.65
C VAL A 26 -2.43 -3.25 10.38
N VAL A 27 -2.56 -3.98 9.27
CA VAL A 27 -2.12 -3.57 7.94
C VAL A 27 -3.33 -3.15 7.10
N ILE A 28 -3.38 -1.90 6.67
CA ILE A 28 -4.45 -1.38 5.81
C ILE A 28 -3.93 -1.23 4.39
N ASP A 29 -4.43 -2.03 3.45
CA ASP A 29 -4.26 -1.79 2.02
C ASP A 29 -5.46 -0.97 1.53
N PRO A 30 -5.29 0.35 1.32
CA PRO A 30 -6.41 1.27 1.08
C PRO A 30 -6.80 1.24 -0.39
N VAL A 31 -7.32 0.11 -0.86
CA VAL A 31 -7.69 -0.09 -2.26
C VAL A 31 -8.87 0.82 -2.60
N MET A 32 -8.59 2.00 -3.14
CA MET A 32 -9.57 3.03 -3.50
C MET A 32 -9.71 3.23 -5.01
N VAL A 33 -8.67 2.86 -5.77
CA VAL A 33 -8.63 3.07 -7.24
C VAL A 33 -8.51 1.76 -7.99
N CYS A 34 -9.18 1.70 -9.16
CA CYS A 34 -9.04 0.56 -10.05
C CYS A 34 -7.71 0.63 -10.80
N LYS A 35 -7.13 -0.53 -11.09
CA LYS A 35 -5.93 -0.60 -11.92
C LYS A 35 -6.19 0.00 -13.29
N GLY A 36 -5.37 0.99 -13.68
CA GLY A 36 -5.48 1.67 -14.98
C GLY A 36 -6.45 2.84 -15.04
N CYS A 37 -7.11 3.20 -13.92
CA CYS A 37 -7.81 4.48 -13.80
C CYS A 37 -7.31 5.23 -12.55
N ASP A 38 -7.32 6.55 -12.60
CA ASP A 38 -6.88 7.40 -11.48
C ASP A 38 -8.10 7.99 -10.73
N LEU A 39 -9.25 7.32 -10.83
CA LEU A 39 -10.50 7.73 -10.19
C LEU A 39 -10.78 6.90 -8.93
N ILE A 40 -11.21 7.57 -7.88
CA ILE A 40 -11.70 6.93 -6.66
C ILE A 40 -13.01 6.19 -6.97
N LEU A 41 -13.04 4.89 -6.72
CA LEU A 41 -14.17 4.01 -7.05
C LEU A 41 -15.41 4.30 -6.19
N VAL A 42 -15.19 4.45 -4.88
CA VAL A 42 -16.26 4.66 -3.88
C VAL A 42 -15.80 5.78 -2.94
N PRO A 43 -16.14 7.06 -3.25
CA PRO A 43 -15.68 8.22 -2.49
C PRO A 43 -16.01 8.14 -0.99
N ASP A 44 -17.23 7.71 -0.62
CA ASP A 44 -17.65 7.60 0.78
C ASP A 44 -16.81 6.58 1.56
N ALA A 45 -16.49 5.44 0.94
CA ALA A 45 -15.62 4.44 1.56
C ALA A 45 -14.18 4.96 1.69
N ALA A 46 -13.66 5.69 0.69
CA ALA A 46 -12.34 6.28 0.72
C ALA A 46 -12.21 7.31 1.86
N GLU A 47 -13.20 8.16 2.03
CA GLU A 47 -13.25 9.13 3.13
C GLU A 47 -13.35 8.44 4.50
N SER A 48 -14.12 7.35 4.59
CA SER A 48 -14.22 6.54 5.81
C SER A 48 -12.90 5.84 6.14
N ILE A 49 -12.17 5.30 5.14
CA ILE A 49 -10.83 4.73 5.33
C ILE A 49 -9.88 5.79 5.90
N LYS A 50 -9.87 6.98 5.31
CA LYS A 50 -9.02 8.10 5.77
C LYS A 50 -9.34 8.48 7.22
N LYS A 51 -10.61 8.61 7.57
CA LYS A 51 -11.04 9.06 8.91
C LYS A 51 -10.94 7.98 9.97
N LEU A 52 -11.29 6.74 9.64
CA LEU A 52 -11.51 5.69 10.64
C LEU A 52 -10.39 4.65 10.67
N LEU A 53 -9.84 4.23 9.53
CA LEU A 53 -8.83 3.17 9.51
C LEU A 53 -7.40 3.69 9.56
N MET A 54 -7.12 4.82 8.91
CA MET A 54 -5.78 5.39 8.91
C MET A 54 -5.26 5.66 10.33
N PRO A 55 -6.02 6.25 11.29
CA PRO A 55 -5.55 6.44 12.66
C PRO A 55 -5.42 5.15 13.50
N ARG A 56 -5.96 4.03 13.01
CA ARG A 56 -5.97 2.73 13.70
C ARG A 56 -4.95 1.74 13.15
N CYS A 57 -4.27 2.10 12.06
CA CYS A 57 -3.33 1.17 11.43
C CYS A 57 -1.92 1.26 12.04
N ASP A 58 -1.24 0.13 12.07
CA ASP A 58 0.20 0.10 12.32
C ASP A 58 0.98 0.44 11.04
N ILE A 59 0.44 0.06 9.88
CA ILE A 59 0.93 0.49 8.58
C ILE A 59 -0.20 0.59 7.55
N ILE A 60 -0.14 1.62 6.70
CA ILE A 60 -0.99 1.78 5.52
C ILE A 60 -0.14 1.69 4.24
N THR A 61 -0.68 1.04 3.18
CA THR A 61 0.11 0.70 1.98
C THR A 61 -0.47 1.27 0.68
N PRO A 62 -0.63 2.60 0.55
CA PRO A 62 -1.20 3.22 -0.64
C PRO A 62 -0.28 3.14 -1.86
N ASN A 63 -0.87 3.17 -3.06
CA ASN A 63 -0.17 3.59 -4.27
C ASN A 63 -0.09 5.13 -4.32
N THR A 64 0.55 5.70 -5.36
CA THR A 64 0.73 7.15 -5.48
C THR A 64 -0.57 7.95 -5.58
N VAL A 65 -1.60 7.42 -6.24
CA VAL A 65 -2.91 8.07 -6.37
C VAL A 65 -3.66 8.04 -5.03
N GLU A 66 -3.64 6.90 -4.36
CA GLU A 66 -4.21 6.72 -3.03
C GLU A 66 -3.49 7.59 -2.00
N ALA A 67 -2.15 7.68 -2.09
CA ALA A 67 -1.35 8.53 -1.22
C ALA A 67 -1.68 10.02 -1.41
N ALA A 68 -1.86 10.49 -2.64
CA ALA A 68 -2.29 11.86 -2.92
C ALA A 68 -3.64 12.16 -2.24
N TYR A 69 -4.62 11.25 -2.36
CA TYR A 69 -5.91 11.39 -1.71
C TYR A 69 -5.80 11.42 -0.18
N LEU A 70 -5.06 10.47 0.42
CA LEU A 70 -4.90 10.39 1.88
C LEU A 70 -4.16 11.59 2.46
N ALA A 71 -3.22 12.17 1.70
CA ALA A 71 -2.39 13.31 2.12
C ALA A 71 -2.98 14.68 1.75
N ASP A 72 -4.18 14.74 1.16
CA ASP A 72 -4.78 15.98 0.61
C ASP A 72 -3.83 16.72 -0.35
N MET A 73 -3.18 15.97 -1.22
CA MET A 73 -2.30 16.49 -2.26
C MET A 73 -2.96 16.33 -3.64
N PRO A 74 -2.70 17.25 -4.58
CA PRO A 74 -3.28 17.17 -5.92
C PRO A 74 -2.75 15.95 -6.68
N GLU A 75 -1.48 15.60 -6.49
CA GLU A 75 -0.81 14.47 -7.12
C GLU A 75 0.44 14.05 -6.34
N VAL A 76 0.90 12.83 -6.59
CA VAL A 76 2.18 12.29 -6.09
C VAL A 76 2.89 11.61 -7.26
N THR A 77 3.86 12.29 -7.86
CA THR A 77 4.55 11.88 -9.10
C THR A 77 6.07 11.89 -8.98
N THR A 78 6.62 12.41 -7.88
CA THR A 78 8.07 12.43 -7.60
C THR A 78 8.39 11.77 -6.26
N VAL A 79 9.66 11.44 -6.06
CA VAL A 79 10.18 10.89 -4.78
C VAL A 79 9.97 11.90 -3.64
N GLU A 80 10.18 13.19 -3.90
CA GLU A 80 9.99 14.26 -2.93
C GLU A 80 8.51 14.36 -2.50
N GLN A 81 7.60 14.29 -3.47
CA GLN A 81 6.15 14.28 -3.18
C GLN A 81 5.71 13.02 -2.43
N ILE A 82 6.33 11.86 -2.68
CA ILE A 82 6.09 10.65 -1.87
C ILE A 82 6.49 10.88 -0.41
N LYS A 83 7.65 11.48 -0.17
CA LYS A 83 8.11 11.77 1.20
C LYS A 83 7.18 12.76 1.90
N GLU A 84 6.77 13.83 1.21
CA GLU A 84 5.79 14.78 1.72
C GLU A 84 4.44 14.10 2.04
N ALA A 85 3.94 13.27 1.14
CA ALA A 85 2.70 12.52 1.36
C ALA A 85 2.82 11.56 2.56
N ALA A 86 3.96 10.88 2.71
CA ALA A 86 4.20 9.99 3.82
C ALA A 86 4.20 10.73 5.17
N GLU A 87 4.84 11.89 5.25
CA GLU A 87 4.82 12.74 6.44
C GLU A 87 3.41 13.18 6.81
N LYS A 88 2.62 13.63 5.82
CA LYS A 88 1.21 14.04 6.02
C LYS A 88 0.33 12.88 6.50
N ILE A 89 0.48 11.69 5.91
CA ILE A 89 -0.28 10.49 6.30
C ILE A 89 0.04 10.08 7.74
N VAL A 90 1.31 10.10 8.14
CA VAL A 90 1.71 9.80 9.52
C VAL A 90 1.24 10.91 10.47
N ALA A 91 1.36 12.17 10.11
CA ALA A 91 0.83 13.29 10.91
C ALA A 91 -0.70 13.22 11.08
N ALA A 92 -1.43 12.65 10.12
CA ALA A 92 -2.86 12.43 10.18
C ALA A 92 -3.26 11.18 10.98
N GLY A 93 -2.31 10.43 11.54
CA GLY A 93 -2.56 9.38 12.54
C GLY A 93 -2.08 7.98 12.21
N ALA A 94 -1.64 7.68 10.99
CA ALA A 94 -1.04 6.37 10.70
C ALA A 94 0.29 6.23 11.46
N LYS A 95 0.57 5.05 12.05
CA LYS A 95 1.86 4.84 12.74
C LYS A 95 3.03 4.74 11.76
N SER A 96 2.79 4.17 10.60
CA SER A 96 3.75 4.10 9.50
C SER A 96 3.04 3.99 8.16
N VAL A 97 3.78 4.22 7.08
CA VAL A 97 3.26 4.13 5.72
C VAL A 97 4.31 3.55 4.78
N VAL A 98 3.89 2.77 3.80
CA VAL A 98 4.71 2.47 2.62
C VAL A 98 3.96 2.88 1.36
N ILE A 99 4.48 3.88 0.66
CA ILE A 99 3.89 4.36 -0.60
C ILE A 99 4.52 3.59 -1.75
N LYS A 100 3.66 2.90 -2.49
CA LYS A 100 4.03 2.09 -3.66
C LYS A 100 4.13 3.01 -4.88
N GLY A 101 5.34 3.47 -5.21
CA GLY A 101 5.60 4.26 -6.42
C GLY A 101 5.62 3.38 -7.67
N GLY A 102 6.03 2.13 -7.52
CA GLY A 102 6.06 1.16 -8.60
C GLY A 102 6.85 1.67 -9.80
N GLU A 103 6.26 1.57 -10.99
CA GLU A 103 6.90 1.94 -12.25
C GLU A 103 6.70 3.42 -12.64
N ARG A 104 5.99 4.21 -11.83
CA ARG A 104 5.57 5.58 -12.19
C ARG A 104 6.64 6.64 -11.93
N LEU A 105 7.61 6.39 -11.06
CA LEU A 105 8.54 7.40 -10.54
C LEU A 105 9.89 7.47 -11.24
N SER A 106 10.25 6.48 -12.02
CA SER A 106 11.56 6.40 -12.67
C SER A 106 11.46 5.58 -13.94
N ASP A 107 12.30 5.86 -14.92
CA ASP A 107 12.32 5.12 -16.18
C ASP A 107 12.87 3.70 -16.03
N ASN A 108 13.80 3.48 -15.12
CA ASN A 108 14.53 2.22 -14.99
C ASN A 108 14.23 1.43 -13.72
N SER A 109 13.63 2.05 -12.72
CA SER A 109 13.44 1.44 -11.39
C SER A 109 12.00 1.52 -10.90
N ALA A 110 11.57 0.49 -10.19
CA ALA A 110 10.34 0.48 -9.41
C ALA A 110 10.69 0.87 -7.96
N ILE A 111 10.25 2.07 -7.55
CA ILE A 111 10.62 2.68 -6.27
C ILE A 111 9.41 2.67 -5.33
N ASP A 112 9.58 2.14 -4.11
CA ASP A 112 8.63 2.28 -3.02
C ASP A 112 9.34 2.92 -1.83
N ILE A 113 8.64 3.72 -1.03
CA ILE A 113 9.20 4.43 0.12
C ILE A 113 8.40 4.09 1.37
N PHE A 114 9.10 3.58 2.38
CA PHE A 114 8.58 3.36 3.73
C PHE A 114 8.96 4.53 4.63
N TYR A 115 8.05 4.91 5.53
CA TYR A 115 8.25 5.92 6.57
C TYR A 115 7.56 5.51 7.87
N ASP A 116 8.29 5.54 8.98
CA ASP A 116 7.81 5.15 10.32
C ASP A 116 7.60 6.33 11.27
N GLY A 117 7.57 7.55 10.73
CA GLY A 117 7.51 8.78 11.51
C GLY A 117 8.88 9.31 11.95
N LYS A 118 9.98 8.60 11.65
CA LYS A 118 11.35 8.97 12.04
C LYS A 118 12.33 8.89 10.89
N GLU A 119 12.33 7.75 10.17
CA GLU A 119 13.25 7.51 9.07
C GLU A 119 12.52 7.11 7.78
N PHE A 120 13.09 7.52 6.65
CA PHE A 120 12.69 7.05 5.33
C PHE A 120 13.55 5.89 4.89
N VAL A 121 12.91 4.88 4.29
CA VAL A 121 13.61 3.77 3.63
C VAL A 121 13.13 3.69 2.20
N GLU A 122 14.03 4.02 1.27
CA GLU A 122 13.79 3.87 -0.17
C GLU A 122 14.13 2.47 -0.63
N MET A 123 13.22 1.85 -1.36
CA MET A 123 13.36 0.48 -1.89
C MET A 123 13.24 0.51 -3.41
N ALA A 124 14.38 0.64 -4.09
CA ALA A 124 14.47 0.63 -5.54
C ALA A 124 14.87 -0.75 -6.06
N VAL A 125 14.17 -1.23 -7.07
CA VAL A 125 14.53 -2.45 -7.82
C VAL A 125 14.38 -2.18 -9.30
N PRO A 126 15.16 -2.85 -10.19
CA PRO A 126 14.97 -2.73 -11.63
C PRO A 126 13.54 -3.09 -12.04
N LYS A 127 12.99 -2.36 -13.01
CA LYS A 127 11.70 -2.73 -13.62
C LYS A 127 11.77 -4.11 -14.24
N ILE A 128 10.68 -4.85 -14.17
CA ILE A 128 10.56 -6.22 -14.67
C ILE A 128 9.63 -6.20 -15.89
N TYR A 129 10.11 -6.73 -16.99
CA TYR A 129 9.34 -6.83 -18.23
C TYR A 129 9.28 -8.29 -18.73
N PRO A 130 8.13 -8.75 -19.25
CA PRO A 130 6.84 -8.04 -19.25
C PRO A 130 6.28 -7.86 -17.83
N SER A 131 5.53 -6.77 -17.61
CA SER A 131 5.00 -6.45 -16.27
C SER A 131 3.69 -7.20 -16.01
N TYR A 132 3.78 -8.38 -15.42
CA TYR A 132 2.64 -9.18 -14.96
C TYR A 132 2.33 -8.84 -13.50
N ASN A 133 1.76 -7.65 -13.26
CA ASN A 133 1.69 -7.04 -11.94
C ASN A 133 0.29 -7.06 -11.30
N HIS A 134 -0.69 -7.81 -11.89
CA HIS A 134 -1.99 -7.98 -11.23
C HIS A 134 -1.81 -8.79 -9.94
N GLY A 135 -2.34 -8.27 -8.85
CA GLY A 135 -2.18 -8.85 -7.52
C GLY A 135 -0.94 -8.39 -6.74
N ALA A 136 0.02 -7.69 -7.37
CA ALA A 136 1.26 -7.28 -6.70
C ALA A 136 1.03 -6.45 -5.43
N GLY A 137 0.10 -5.49 -5.42
CA GLY A 137 -0.24 -4.68 -4.25
C GLY A 137 -0.80 -5.53 -3.11
N CYS A 138 -1.77 -6.40 -3.41
CA CYS A 138 -2.36 -7.31 -2.43
C CYS A 138 -1.34 -8.30 -1.88
N THR A 139 -0.44 -8.82 -2.73
CA THR A 139 0.67 -9.68 -2.34
C THR A 139 1.63 -8.96 -1.39
N PHE A 140 1.97 -7.70 -1.71
CA PHE A 140 2.85 -6.90 -0.87
C PHE A 140 2.27 -6.68 0.53
N SER A 141 1.03 -6.21 0.64
CA SER A 141 0.38 -5.99 1.94
C SER A 141 0.17 -7.29 2.73
N ALA A 142 -0.12 -8.42 2.04
CA ALA A 142 -0.22 -9.72 2.67
C ALA A 142 1.13 -10.22 3.20
N ALA A 143 2.22 -10.02 2.45
CA ALA A 143 3.56 -10.39 2.87
C ALA A 143 4.04 -9.57 4.09
N ILE A 144 3.71 -8.26 4.16
CA ILE A 144 3.97 -7.44 5.36
C ILE A 144 3.24 -8.06 6.56
N THR A 145 1.95 -8.37 6.41
CA THR A 145 1.13 -8.97 7.47
C THR A 145 1.73 -10.28 7.96
N ALA A 146 2.14 -11.15 7.04
CA ALA A 146 2.78 -12.43 7.38
C ALA A 146 4.11 -12.23 8.12
N GLY A 147 4.93 -11.25 7.70
CA GLY A 147 6.18 -10.90 8.39
C GLY A 147 5.93 -10.46 9.84
N LEU A 148 4.96 -9.56 10.05
CA LEU A 148 4.56 -9.10 11.39
C LEU A 148 4.01 -10.25 12.25
N ALA A 149 3.19 -11.13 11.69
CA ALA A 149 2.68 -12.31 12.39
C ALA A 149 3.78 -13.28 12.80
N ASN A 150 4.90 -13.31 12.07
CA ASN A 150 6.09 -14.09 12.39
C ASN A 150 7.09 -13.35 13.32
N GLY A 151 6.71 -12.19 13.87
CA GLY A 151 7.50 -11.45 14.85
C GLY A 151 8.58 -10.54 14.26
N LEU A 152 8.58 -10.27 12.96
CA LEU A 152 9.48 -9.27 12.38
C LEU A 152 9.09 -7.87 12.83
N SER A 153 10.07 -6.99 12.94
CA SER A 153 9.81 -5.55 13.07
C SER A 153 9.13 -5.01 11.81
N MET A 154 8.46 -3.87 11.91
CA MET A 154 7.76 -3.24 10.78
C MET A 154 8.68 -3.03 9.58
N LYS A 155 9.87 -2.48 9.81
CA LYS A 155 10.87 -2.25 8.76
C LYS A 155 11.32 -3.56 8.09
N GLU A 156 11.61 -4.60 8.87
CA GLU A 156 12.01 -5.91 8.34
C GLU A 156 10.89 -6.56 7.52
N ALA A 157 9.64 -6.50 8.01
CA ALA A 157 8.47 -7.02 7.30
C ALA A 157 8.27 -6.33 5.95
N VAL A 158 8.41 -5.01 5.89
CA VAL A 158 8.32 -4.23 4.65
C VAL A 158 9.45 -4.60 3.67
N LEU A 159 10.69 -4.67 4.14
CA LEU A 159 11.85 -5.04 3.30
C LEU A 159 11.74 -6.47 2.76
N GLN A 160 11.28 -7.41 3.60
CA GLN A 160 11.03 -8.79 3.17
C GLN A 160 9.89 -8.87 2.15
N ALA A 161 8.79 -8.14 2.38
CA ALA A 161 7.67 -8.07 1.45
C ALA A 161 8.08 -7.51 0.08
N LYS A 162 8.97 -6.48 0.04
CA LYS A 162 9.52 -5.96 -1.23
C LYS A 162 10.28 -7.03 -1.99
N LYS A 163 11.12 -7.82 -1.32
CA LYS A 163 11.85 -8.93 -1.93
C LYS A 163 10.88 -10.00 -2.45
N PHE A 164 9.89 -10.36 -1.66
CA PHE A 164 8.89 -11.37 -2.00
C PHE A 164 8.07 -10.97 -3.22
N VAL A 165 7.51 -9.75 -3.25
CA VAL A 165 6.72 -9.29 -4.40
C VAL A 165 7.57 -9.11 -5.65
N THR A 166 8.84 -8.74 -5.51
CA THR A 166 9.78 -8.65 -6.64
C THR A 166 10.03 -10.04 -7.24
N ALA A 167 10.18 -11.07 -6.42
CA ALA A 167 10.29 -12.46 -6.89
C ALA A 167 8.99 -12.92 -7.57
N ALA A 168 7.83 -12.64 -6.97
CA ALA A 168 6.52 -12.98 -7.52
C ALA A 168 6.27 -12.33 -8.90
N LEU A 169 6.74 -11.09 -9.10
CA LEU A 169 6.70 -10.41 -10.39
C LEU A 169 7.61 -11.06 -11.44
N LYS A 170 8.83 -11.48 -11.05
CA LYS A 170 9.77 -12.19 -11.96
C LYS A 170 9.21 -13.51 -12.47
N HIS A 171 8.40 -14.18 -11.67
CA HIS A 171 7.77 -15.45 -12.01
C HIS A 171 6.32 -15.28 -12.48
N GLY A 172 5.88 -14.04 -12.69
CA GLY A 172 4.54 -13.72 -13.17
C GLY A 172 4.25 -14.36 -14.54
N PHE A 173 2.99 -14.54 -14.84
CA PHE A 173 2.53 -15.15 -16.08
C PHE A 173 1.31 -14.44 -16.65
N ALA A 174 1.14 -14.52 -17.96
CA ALA A 174 -0.05 -14.04 -18.64
C ALA A 174 -1.22 -14.99 -18.43
N ILE A 175 -2.36 -14.47 -17.98
CA ILE A 175 -3.64 -15.22 -18.01
C ILE A 175 -4.24 -15.15 -19.41
N ASN A 176 -4.13 -13.98 -20.04
CA ASN A 176 -4.57 -13.73 -21.41
C ASN A 176 -3.76 -12.56 -21.99
N ASN A 177 -4.16 -12.07 -23.18
CA ASN A 177 -3.46 -10.96 -23.85
C ASN A 177 -3.60 -9.59 -23.15
N ILE A 178 -4.40 -9.49 -22.08
CA ILE A 178 -4.72 -8.25 -21.38
C ILE A 178 -4.20 -8.26 -19.95
N VAL A 179 -4.30 -9.40 -19.25
CA VAL A 179 -3.99 -9.52 -17.83
C VAL A 179 -2.89 -10.55 -17.60
N GLY A 180 -1.86 -10.12 -16.88
CA GLY A 180 -0.84 -10.97 -16.31
C GLY A 180 -0.76 -10.82 -14.80
N CYS A 181 -0.61 -11.93 -14.08
CA CYS A 181 -0.61 -12.00 -12.63
C CYS A 181 0.78 -12.31 -12.07
N THR A 182 1.02 -11.84 -10.85
CA THR A 182 2.15 -12.32 -10.03
C THR A 182 1.99 -13.81 -9.72
N ASN A 183 3.12 -14.52 -9.58
CA ASN A 183 3.17 -15.93 -9.18
C ASN A 183 4.05 -16.08 -7.92
N HIS A 184 3.49 -16.69 -6.87
CA HIS A 184 4.15 -16.88 -5.56
C HIS A 184 3.72 -18.18 -4.88
#